data_91c92391fa97365ccb439bed6e935647
#
_entry.id   91c92391fa97365ccb439bed6e935647
#
_cell.length_a   1.000
_cell.length_b   1.000
_cell.length_c   1.000
_cell.angle_alpha   90.00
_cell.angle_beta   90.00
_cell.angle_gamma   90.00
#
_symmetry.space_group_name_H-M   'P 1'
#
loop_
_entity.id
_entity.type
_entity.pdbx_description
1 polymer ?
#
loop_
_entity_poly.entity_id
_entity_poly.type
_entity_poly.pdbx_seq_one_letter_code
_entity_poly.pdbx_strand_id
1 'polypeptide(L)'
;MKEKKLVYFPSLSSGAYASPLTKDMEVAPGVPYRFWDDRVPEEWRYKYFLMTAGHLYKKDNIRQTWGLQDTLVFGDSGGFQIATGALKWDMALRDRIFDWLEANSDIACNIDIPPRVTYEGRFQESLAISLDNFKYFEKKQSGKTNFLNVVQGSNPVEFKHWYDTVKGLEFGGWCIGSSRRLVDFMYILALMIKEKEFEKTNNTWVHLLGISKVSDFFILAQMQKLMNEYTDNRITISTDSSSPGQYPIFGQMVWR
;
A
#
# COMPACT_ATOMS: atom_id res chain seq x y z
N MET A 1 2.38 -24.59 4.42
CA MET A 1 3.15 -23.33 4.66
C MET A 1 2.87 -22.79 6.07
N LYS A 2 3.71 -21.89 6.62
CA LYS A 2 3.41 -21.25 7.92
C LYS A 2 2.17 -20.35 7.78
N GLU A 3 1.30 -20.38 8.80
CA GLU A 3 0.10 -19.51 8.86
C GLU A 3 0.48 -18.04 8.70
N LYS A 4 -0.18 -17.34 7.75
CA LYS A 4 0.00 -15.91 7.54
C LYS A 4 -0.81 -15.14 8.58
N LYS A 5 -0.28 -13.98 8.98
CA LYS A 5 -0.96 -13.02 9.86
C LYS A 5 -1.27 -11.76 9.10
N LEU A 6 -2.32 -11.06 9.51
CA LEU A 6 -2.58 -9.70 9.03
C LEU A 6 -1.34 -8.83 9.25
N VAL A 7 -0.93 -8.12 8.21
CA VAL A 7 0.21 -7.19 8.26
C VAL A 7 -0.30 -5.76 8.25
N TYR A 8 0.24 -4.94 9.13
CA TYR A 8 -0.01 -3.50 9.16
C TYR A 8 1.26 -2.74 8.76
N PHE A 9 1.14 -1.76 7.86
CA PHE A 9 2.25 -0.90 7.43
C PHE A 9 2.07 0.52 7.97
N PRO A 10 2.83 0.94 8.99
CA PRO A 10 2.88 2.35 9.41
C PRO A 10 3.40 3.22 8.27
N SER A 11 2.66 4.28 7.91
CA SER A 11 3.03 5.23 6.87
C SER A 11 3.57 6.53 7.50
N LEU A 12 4.89 6.69 7.55
CA LEU A 12 5.58 7.83 8.17
C LEU A 12 6.55 8.53 7.21
N SER A 13 6.34 8.40 5.92
CA SER A 13 7.28 8.88 4.89
C SER A 13 7.05 10.31 4.41
N SER A 14 6.03 11.01 4.93
CA SER A 14 5.66 12.35 4.48
C SER A 14 6.00 13.46 5.47
N GLY A 15 6.29 14.65 4.97
CA GLY A 15 6.37 15.89 5.75
C GLY A 15 7.24 15.80 7.00
N ALA A 16 6.66 16.07 8.15
CA ALA A 16 7.34 16.11 9.45
C ALA A 16 7.95 14.77 9.88
N TYR A 17 7.43 13.63 9.38
CA TYR A 17 7.94 12.30 9.75
C TYR A 17 9.25 11.93 9.04
N ALA A 18 9.45 12.40 7.82
CA ALA A 18 10.66 12.09 7.04
C ALA A 18 11.92 12.73 7.63
N SER A 19 11.80 13.88 8.30
CA SER A 19 12.95 14.57 8.91
C SER A 19 13.55 13.80 10.09
N PRO A 20 12.78 13.34 11.09
CA PRO A 20 13.26 12.46 12.15
C PRO A 20 13.95 11.19 11.65
N LEU A 21 13.36 10.54 10.62
CA LEU A 21 13.94 9.34 10.02
C LEU A 21 15.29 9.63 9.36
N THR A 22 15.39 10.73 8.61
CA THR A 22 16.63 11.10 7.91
C THR A 22 17.74 11.51 8.88
N LYS A 23 17.40 12.19 9.98
CA LYS A 23 18.35 12.68 10.98
C LYS A 23 18.73 11.64 12.02
N ASP A 24 18.19 10.42 11.95
CA ASP A 24 18.36 9.38 12.96
C ASP A 24 18.06 9.87 14.39
N MET A 25 16.94 10.57 14.55
CA MET A 25 16.54 11.13 15.84
C MET A 25 16.18 10.02 16.83
N GLU A 26 16.37 10.32 18.12
CA GLU A 26 15.96 9.44 19.22
C GLU A 26 14.63 9.91 19.82
N VAL A 27 13.80 8.95 20.26
CA VAL A 27 12.55 9.19 21.01
C VAL A 27 12.79 9.13 22.51
N ALA A 28 13.85 8.46 22.94
CA ALA A 28 14.40 8.40 24.29
C ALA A 28 15.89 8.13 24.20
N PRO A 29 16.69 8.37 25.25
CA PRO A 29 18.14 8.12 25.23
C PRO A 29 18.46 6.71 24.75
N GLY A 30 19.19 6.60 23.62
CA GLY A 30 19.56 5.34 22.98
C GLY A 30 18.46 4.62 22.20
N VAL A 31 17.22 5.14 22.14
CA VAL A 31 16.11 4.54 21.41
C VAL A 31 15.80 5.38 20.16
N PRO A 32 16.11 4.90 18.94
CA PRO A 32 15.92 5.67 17.72
C PRO A 32 14.42 5.80 17.36
N TYR A 33 14.10 6.86 16.63
CA TYR A 33 12.77 7.05 16.03
C TYR A 33 12.44 5.97 14.98
N ARG A 34 13.48 5.33 14.41
CA ARG A 34 13.38 4.21 13.47
C ARG A 34 13.00 2.93 14.21
N PHE A 35 11.72 2.66 14.40
CA PHE A 35 11.20 1.53 15.18
C PHE A 35 11.58 0.14 14.63
N TRP A 36 12.23 0.05 13.48
CA TRP A 36 12.79 -1.17 12.90
C TRP A 36 14.27 -1.37 13.24
N ASP A 37 14.93 -0.36 13.80
CA ASP A 37 16.36 -0.37 14.12
C ASP A 37 16.68 -1.38 15.24
N ASP A 38 17.85 -2.00 15.16
CA ASP A 38 18.27 -3.01 16.14
C ASP A 38 18.57 -2.45 17.53
N ARG A 39 18.71 -1.14 17.67
CA ARG A 39 18.77 -0.44 18.96
C ARG A 39 17.41 -0.38 19.68
N VAL A 40 16.30 -0.60 18.97
CA VAL A 40 14.96 -0.72 19.58
C VAL A 40 14.84 -2.07 20.26
N PRO A 41 14.33 -2.16 21.51
CA PRO A 41 14.05 -3.44 22.16
C PRO A 41 13.23 -4.37 21.26
N GLU A 42 13.57 -5.67 21.25
CA GLU A 42 13.00 -6.64 20.31
C GLU A 42 11.47 -6.68 20.35
N GLU A 43 10.88 -6.60 21.55
CA GLU A 43 9.45 -6.61 21.79
C GLU A 43 8.70 -5.40 21.21
N TRP A 44 9.41 -4.32 20.89
CA TRP A 44 8.87 -3.08 20.30
C TRP A 44 9.32 -2.89 18.86
N ARG A 45 10.21 -3.75 18.39
CA ARG A 45 10.74 -3.68 17.02
C ARG A 45 9.70 -4.17 16.02
N TYR A 46 9.48 -3.36 14.97
CA TYR A 46 8.51 -3.70 13.94
C TYR A 46 9.14 -3.57 12.55
N LYS A 47 9.16 -4.65 11.79
CA LYS A 47 9.90 -4.79 10.53
C LYS A 47 9.01 -4.59 9.27
N TYR A 48 7.95 -3.80 9.36
CA TYR A 48 7.08 -3.44 8.25
C TYR A 48 6.96 -1.92 8.16
N PHE A 49 7.09 -1.36 6.96
CA PHE A 49 7.07 0.08 6.77
C PHE A 49 6.50 0.45 5.41
N LEU A 50 5.66 1.49 5.32
CA LEU A 50 5.18 2.04 4.06
C LEU A 50 5.90 3.34 3.71
N MET A 51 6.37 3.40 2.48
CA MET A 51 6.92 4.61 1.86
C MET A 51 6.08 5.06 0.67
N THR A 52 5.77 6.35 0.60
CA THR A 52 5.05 6.93 -0.53
C THR A 52 6.02 7.53 -1.54
N ALA A 53 6.10 6.94 -2.74
CA ALA A 53 6.94 7.45 -3.82
C ALA A 53 6.61 8.90 -4.18
N GLY A 54 5.32 9.28 -4.16
CA GLY A 54 4.88 10.65 -4.39
C GLY A 54 5.56 11.71 -3.51
N HIS A 55 6.07 11.33 -2.34
CA HIS A 55 6.84 12.23 -1.46
C HIS A 55 8.35 12.06 -1.62
N LEU A 56 8.81 10.88 -2.03
CA LEU A 56 10.21 10.47 -1.90
C LEU A 56 10.93 10.24 -3.23
N TYR A 57 10.25 10.26 -4.38
CA TYR A 57 10.82 9.93 -5.70
C TYR A 57 12.04 10.75 -6.13
N LYS A 58 12.32 11.87 -5.45
CA LYS A 58 13.51 12.70 -5.66
C LYS A 58 14.69 12.33 -4.77
N LYS A 59 14.51 11.38 -3.85
CA LYS A 59 15.55 10.94 -2.90
C LYS A 59 16.06 9.58 -3.32
N ASP A 60 17.34 9.54 -3.65
CA ASP A 60 18.04 8.30 -3.97
C ASP A 60 18.44 7.54 -2.69
N ASN A 61 18.62 6.23 -2.81
CA ASN A 61 19.15 5.37 -1.75
C ASN A 61 18.45 5.48 -0.38
N ILE A 62 17.15 5.80 -0.41
CA ILE A 62 16.38 6.04 0.83
C ILE A 62 16.36 4.78 1.71
N ARG A 63 16.29 3.59 1.11
CA ARG A 63 16.32 2.30 1.82
C ARG A 63 17.60 2.14 2.63
N GLN A 64 18.74 2.50 2.04
CA GLN A 64 20.03 2.48 2.73
C GLN A 64 20.13 3.59 3.78
N THR A 65 19.76 4.82 3.43
CA THR A 65 19.82 5.99 4.32
C THR A 65 19.00 5.80 5.60
N TRP A 66 17.85 5.12 5.49
CA TRP A 66 16.97 4.87 6.63
C TRP A 66 17.21 3.52 7.32
N GLY A 67 18.15 2.70 6.84
CA GLY A 67 18.47 1.40 7.44
C GLY A 67 17.34 0.37 7.29
N LEU A 68 16.72 0.29 6.11
CA LEU A 68 15.54 -0.56 5.84
C LEU A 68 15.92 -1.92 5.21
N GLN A 69 17.17 -2.37 5.33
CA GLN A 69 17.63 -3.60 4.67
C GLN A 69 16.87 -4.85 5.14
N ASP A 70 16.60 -4.93 6.45
CA ASP A 70 15.88 -6.05 7.08
C ASP A 70 14.39 -5.75 7.33
N THR A 71 13.85 -4.74 6.66
CA THR A 71 12.47 -4.29 6.78
C THR A 71 11.71 -4.61 5.51
N LEU A 72 10.53 -5.20 5.63
CA LEU A 72 9.62 -5.35 4.50
C LEU A 72 9.00 -3.99 4.18
N VAL A 73 9.32 -3.47 3.02
CA VAL A 73 8.91 -2.14 2.58
C VAL A 73 7.77 -2.24 1.58
N PHE A 74 6.65 -1.60 1.91
CA PHE A 74 5.54 -1.38 0.98
C PHE A 74 5.68 -0.02 0.30
N GLY A 75 5.70 0.01 -1.02
CA GLY A 75 5.75 1.23 -1.85
C GLY A 75 4.35 1.68 -2.27
N ASP A 76 3.87 2.79 -1.73
CA ASP A 76 2.72 3.51 -2.27
C ASP A 76 3.16 4.41 -3.42
N SER A 77 2.48 4.33 -4.55
CA SER A 77 2.85 5.07 -5.78
C SER A 77 2.64 6.59 -5.67
N GLY A 78 1.74 7.02 -4.80
CA GLY A 78 1.40 8.45 -4.66
C GLY A 78 0.28 8.92 -5.58
N GLY A 79 -0.59 8.03 -6.03
CA GLY A 79 -1.76 8.37 -6.84
C GLY A 79 -2.65 9.43 -6.20
N PHE A 80 -2.78 9.41 -4.88
CA PHE A 80 -3.52 10.43 -4.13
C PHE A 80 -2.91 11.83 -4.30
N GLN A 81 -1.58 11.96 -4.25
CA GLN A 81 -0.88 13.25 -4.44
C GLN A 81 -1.07 13.78 -5.87
N ILE A 82 -1.14 12.90 -6.85
CA ILE A 82 -1.44 13.27 -8.24
C ILE A 82 -2.90 13.72 -8.35
N ALA A 83 -3.85 12.95 -7.83
CA ALA A 83 -5.28 13.24 -7.89
C ALA A 83 -5.65 14.55 -7.18
N THR A 84 -4.95 14.92 -6.11
CA THR A 84 -5.14 16.19 -5.39
C THR A 84 -4.41 17.38 -6.01
N GLY A 85 -3.60 17.16 -7.06
CA GLY A 85 -2.80 18.19 -7.70
C GLY A 85 -1.53 18.59 -6.93
N ALA A 86 -1.20 17.88 -5.84
CA ALA A 86 0.05 18.09 -5.11
C ALA A 86 1.28 17.66 -5.94
N LEU A 87 1.07 16.74 -6.89
CA LEU A 87 2.04 16.37 -7.91
C LEU A 87 1.44 16.60 -9.30
N LYS A 88 2.19 17.25 -10.17
CA LYS A 88 1.79 17.40 -11.58
C LYS A 88 2.09 16.10 -12.32
N TRP A 89 1.06 15.47 -12.85
CA TRP A 89 1.16 14.26 -13.63
C TRP A 89 1.80 14.51 -15.00
N ASP A 90 2.79 13.72 -15.34
CA ASP A 90 3.34 13.53 -16.68
C ASP A 90 4.02 12.15 -16.80
N MET A 91 4.39 11.77 -18.02
CA MET A 91 5.03 10.47 -18.29
C MET A 91 6.41 10.35 -17.64
N ALA A 92 7.14 11.45 -17.52
CA ALA A 92 8.45 11.46 -16.86
C ALA A 92 8.32 11.26 -15.33
N LEU A 93 7.23 11.73 -14.72
CA LEU A 93 6.93 11.44 -13.32
C LEU A 93 6.59 9.95 -13.14
N ARG A 94 5.77 9.36 -14.03
CA ARG A 94 5.47 7.93 -14.03
C ARG A 94 6.74 7.09 -14.02
N ASP A 95 7.64 7.39 -14.96
CA ASP A 95 8.88 6.65 -15.13
C ASP A 95 9.75 6.73 -13.87
N ARG A 96 9.90 7.93 -13.29
CA ARG A 96 10.66 8.13 -12.04
C ARG A 96 10.03 7.42 -10.85
N ILE A 97 8.71 7.43 -10.72
CA ILE A 97 8.01 6.70 -9.64
C ILE A 97 8.20 5.21 -9.81
N PHE A 98 8.09 4.67 -11.02
CA PHE A 98 8.34 3.26 -11.30
C PHE A 98 9.75 2.86 -10.87
N ASP A 99 10.77 3.56 -11.38
CA ASP A 99 12.19 3.26 -11.08
C ASP A 99 12.49 3.37 -9.57
N TRP A 100 11.87 4.36 -8.92
CA TRP A 100 12.01 4.55 -7.47
C TRP A 100 11.37 3.40 -6.68
N LEU A 101 10.17 2.96 -7.06
CA LEU A 101 9.48 1.82 -6.43
C LEU A 101 10.28 0.53 -6.58
N GLU A 102 10.78 0.24 -7.77
CA GLU A 102 11.63 -0.94 -8.00
C GLU A 102 12.96 -0.92 -7.21
N ALA A 103 13.50 0.27 -6.95
CA ALA A 103 14.74 0.41 -6.19
C ALA A 103 14.53 0.32 -4.67
N ASN A 104 13.35 0.67 -4.15
CA ASN A 104 13.16 0.90 -2.72
C ASN A 104 12.08 0.04 -2.06
N SER A 105 11.29 -0.73 -2.80
CA SER A 105 10.15 -1.48 -2.26
C SER A 105 10.28 -2.98 -2.51
N ASP A 106 9.81 -3.78 -1.55
CA ASP A 106 9.66 -5.24 -1.74
C ASP A 106 8.30 -5.57 -2.37
N ILE A 107 7.28 -4.79 -2.00
CA ILE A 107 5.91 -4.84 -2.53
C ILE A 107 5.51 -3.41 -2.87
N ALA A 108 4.78 -3.20 -3.96
CA ALA A 108 4.32 -1.85 -4.30
C ALA A 108 2.97 -1.84 -5.03
N CYS A 109 2.19 -0.77 -4.85
CA CYS A 109 1.03 -0.49 -5.70
C CYS A 109 1.46 0.05 -7.06
N ASN A 110 0.78 -0.36 -8.12
CA ASN A 110 0.83 0.33 -9.41
C ASN A 110 0.36 1.77 -9.27
N ILE A 111 0.80 2.63 -10.20
CA ILE A 111 0.34 4.02 -10.21
C ILE A 111 -1.09 4.11 -10.73
N ASP A 112 -2.01 4.42 -9.86
CA ASP A 112 -3.40 4.70 -10.17
C ASP A 112 -3.75 6.17 -9.92
N ILE A 113 -4.85 6.63 -10.51
CA ILE A 113 -5.45 7.93 -10.23
C ILE A 113 -6.80 7.68 -9.55
N PRO A 114 -6.91 7.86 -8.21
CA PRO A 114 -8.13 7.57 -7.48
C PRO A 114 -9.30 8.44 -7.95
N PRO A 115 -10.43 7.88 -8.42
CA PRO A 115 -11.56 8.65 -8.95
C PRO A 115 -12.25 9.51 -7.89
N ARG A 116 -12.19 9.09 -6.62
CA ARG A 116 -12.87 9.76 -5.51
C ARG A 116 -12.33 11.14 -5.16
N VAL A 117 -11.08 11.41 -5.49
CA VAL A 117 -10.42 12.70 -5.20
C VAL A 117 -10.60 13.67 -6.35
N THR A 118 -10.97 13.19 -7.52
CA THR A 118 -11.33 14.00 -8.68
C THR A 118 -12.83 14.21 -8.70
N TYR A 119 -13.28 15.39 -9.13
CA TYR A 119 -14.71 15.77 -9.19
C TYR A 119 -15.58 14.73 -9.90
N GLU A 120 -16.89 14.69 -9.54
CA GLU A 120 -17.88 13.82 -10.18
C GLU A 120 -17.76 13.82 -11.72
N GLY A 121 -17.78 12.62 -12.32
CA GLY A 121 -17.67 12.43 -13.76
C GLY A 121 -16.31 11.97 -14.29
N ARG A 122 -15.26 11.90 -13.45
CA ARG A 122 -13.91 11.50 -13.90
C ARG A 122 -13.55 10.04 -13.69
N PHE A 123 -14.50 9.19 -13.30
CA PHE A 123 -14.21 7.75 -13.11
C PHE A 123 -13.59 7.12 -14.35
N GLN A 124 -14.16 7.35 -15.52
CA GLN A 124 -13.68 6.78 -16.79
C GLN A 124 -12.29 7.33 -17.17
N GLU A 125 -12.07 8.63 -16.97
CA GLU A 125 -10.75 9.25 -17.20
C GLU A 125 -9.70 8.68 -16.27
N SER A 126 -10.02 8.57 -14.97
CA SER A 126 -9.14 7.96 -13.95
C SER A 126 -8.80 6.51 -14.28
N LEU A 127 -9.80 5.73 -14.67
CA LEU A 127 -9.61 4.34 -15.07
C LEU A 127 -8.73 4.24 -16.32
N ALA A 128 -8.96 5.07 -17.34
CA ALA A 128 -8.19 5.04 -18.59
C ALA A 128 -6.70 5.36 -18.34
N ILE A 129 -6.41 6.42 -17.58
CA ILE A 129 -5.04 6.80 -17.21
C ILE A 129 -4.37 5.69 -16.38
N SER A 130 -5.10 5.14 -15.40
CA SER A 130 -4.58 4.06 -14.54
C SER A 130 -4.30 2.80 -15.35
N LEU A 131 -5.17 2.41 -16.27
CA LEU A 131 -4.97 1.27 -17.15
C LEU A 131 -3.70 1.42 -18.02
N ASP A 132 -3.46 2.61 -18.57
CA ASP A 132 -2.23 2.88 -19.34
C ASP A 132 -0.98 2.73 -18.46
N ASN A 133 -1.03 3.26 -17.23
CA ASN A 133 0.04 3.11 -16.26
C ASN A 133 0.28 1.64 -15.90
N PHE A 134 -0.78 0.85 -15.66
CA PHE A 134 -0.66 -0.55 -15.30
C PHE A 134 -0.03 -1.38 -16.41
N LYS A 135 -0.44 -1.15 -17.67
CA LYS A 135 0.20 -1.79 -18.84
C LYS A 135 1.68 -1.44 -18.95
N TYR A 136 2.04 -0.20 -18.62
CA TYR A 136 3.44 0.22 -18.58
C TYR A 136 4.22 -0.52 -17.48
N PHE A 137 3.67 -0.60 -16.26
CA PHE A 137 4.27 -1.33 -15.14
C PHE A 137 4.42 -2.82 -15.44
N GLU A 138 3.36 -3.46 -15.97
CA GLU A 138 3.38 -4.87 -16.36
C GLU A 138 4.52 -5.17 -17.35
N LYS A 139 4.67 -4.32 -18.36
CA LYS A 139 5.73 -4.48 -19.38
C LYS A 139 7.12 -4.22 -18.83
N LYS A 140 7.27 -3.30 -17.88
CA LYS A 140 8.58 -2.81 -17.42
C LYS A 140 9.08 -3.52 -16.15
N GLN A 141 8.21 -4.14 -15.35
CA GLN A 141 8.59 -4.80 -14.10
C GLN A 141 9.68 -5.86 -14.30
N SER A 142 10.68 -5.84 -13.41
CA SER A 142 11.81 -6.76 -13.47
C SER A 142 11.65 -7.99 -12.56
N GLY A 143 10.63 -8.00 -11.71
CA GLY A 143 10.41 -9.00 -10.66
C GLY A 143 11.17 -8.75 -9.35
N LYS A 144 11.91 -7.64 -9.24
CA LYS A 144 12.55 -7.24 -7.98
C LYS A 144 11.54 -6.80 -6.94
N THR A 145 10.51 -6.09 -7.36
CA THR A 145 9.40 -5.62 -6.54
C THR A 145 8.15 -6.41 -6.91
N ASN A 146 7.42 -6.89 -5.91
CA ASN A 146 6.12 -7.53 -6.11
C ASN A 146 5.06 -6.43 -6.31
N PHE A 147 4.82 -6.04 -7.58
CA PHE A 147 3.79 -5.06 -7.90
C PHE A 147 2.39 -5.65 -7.74
N LEU A 148 1.49 -4.84 -7.17
CA LEU A 148 0.08 -5.17 -6.97
C LEU A 148 -0.79 -4.40 -7.96
N ASN A 149 -1.73 -5.09 -8.57
CA ASN A 149 -2.75 -4.47 -9.39
C ASN A 149 -3.73 -3.66 -8.51
N VAL A 150 -4.12 -2.46 -8.93
CA VAL A 150 -4.94 -1.59 -8.09
C VAL A 150 -6.39 -1.61 -8.55
N VAL A 151 -7.33 -1.72 -7.60
CA VAL A 151 -8.77 -1.58 -7.82
C VAL A 151 -9.28 -0.38 -7.06
N GLN A 152 -9.99 0.51 -7.74
CA GLN A 152 -10.58 1.72 -7.18
C GLN A 152 -12.08 1.77 -7.47
N GLY A 153 -12.83 2.42 -6.58
CA GLY A 153 -14.27 2.65 -6.76
C GLY A 153 -14.90 3.28 -5.53
N SER A 154 -16.09 3.88 -5.69
CA SER A 154 -16.89 4.45 -4.61
C SER A 154 -18.14 3.65 -4.30
N ASN A 155 -18.44 2.65 -5.14
CA ASN A 155 -19.60 1.77 -5.00
C ASN A 155 -19.33 0.42 -5.70
N PRO A 156 -20.15 -0.62 -5.45
CA PRO A 156 -19.95 -1.94 -6.04
C PRO A 156 -19.88 -1.97 -7.57
N VAL A 157 -20.62 -1.10 -8.26
CA VAL A 157 -20.64 -1.05 -9.74
C VAL A 157 -19.31 -0.55 -10.26
N GLU A 158 -18.77 0.53 -9.69
CA GLU A 158 -17.47 1.07 -10.04
C GLU A 158 -16.34 0.10 -9.72
N PHE A 159 -16.34 -0.52 -8.54
CA PHE A 159 -15.35 -1.54 -8.17
C PHE A 159 -15.34 -2.69 -9.16
N LYS A 160 -16.54 -3.21 -9.51
CA LYS A 160 -16.63 -4.30 -10.48
C LYS A 160 -16.14 -3.89 -11.86
N HIS A 161 -16.53 -2.70 -12.32
CA HIS A 161 -16.09 -2.20 -13.64
C HIS A 161 -14.59 -2.02 -13.71
N TRP A 162 -13.97 -1.42 -12.67
CA TRP A 162 -12.52 -1.27 -12.60
C TRP A 162 -11.82 -2.63 -12.57
N TYR A 163 -12.23 -3.53 -11.69
CA TYR A 163 -11.69 -4.88 -11.59
C TYR A 163 -11.76 -5.62 -12.92
N ASP A 164 -12.92 -5.64 -13.58
CA ASP A 164 -13.09 -6.31 -14.87
C ASP A 164 -12.17 -5.73 -15.96
N THR A 165 -11.85 -4.45 -15.88
CA THR A 165 -10.97 -3.78 -16.84
C THR A 165 -9.50 -4.18 -16.64
N VAL A 166 -9.06 -4.40 -15.39
CA VAL A 166 -7.64 -4.59 -15.08
C VAL A 166 -7.26 -6.03 -14.72
N LYS A 167 -8.22 -6.94 -14.50
CA LYS A 167 -7.97 -8.32 -14.02
C LYS A 167 -7.18 -9.21 -14.99
N GLY A 168 -7.02 -8.78 -16.24
CA GLY A 168 -6.21 -9.47 -17.24
C GLY A 168 -4.72 -9.16 -17.15
N LEU A 169 -4.31 -8.18 -16.34
CA LEU A 169 -2.91 -7.80 -16.16
C LEU A 169 -2.24 -8.69 -15.11
N GLU A 170 -0.96 -9.02 -15.35
CA GLU A 170 -0.20 -9.98 -14.53
C GLU A 170 0.63 -9.26 -13.47
N PHE A 171 0.17 -9.32 -12.22
CA PHE A 171 0.85 -8.79 -11.03
C PHE A 171 0.84 -9.79 -9.88
N GLY A 172 1.61 -9.53 -8.83
CA GLY A 172 1.77 -10.44 -7.71
C GLY A 172 0.65 -10.39 -6.66
N GLY A 173 -0.43 -9.68 -6.95
CA GLY A 173 -1.59 -9.55 -6.08
C GLY A 173 -2.41 -8.30 -6.33
N TRP A 174 -3.15 -7.88 -5.31
CA TRP A 174 -4.15 -6.82 -5.41
C TRP A 174 -3.99 -5.75 -4.34
N CYS A 175 -4.22 -4.51 -4.74
CA CYS A 175 -4.34 -3.36 -3.86
C CYS A 175 -5.72 -2.74 -4.04
N ILE A 176 -6.46 -2.53 -2.96
CA ILE A 176 -7.85 -2.05 -3.00
C ILE A 176 -7.92 -0.70 -2.30
N GLY A 177 -8.37 0.32 -3.01
CA GLY A 177 -8.40 1.70 -2.54
C GLY A 177 -9.75 2.40 -2.69
N SER A 178 -9.75 3.72 -2.45
CA SER A 178 -10.89 4.65 -2.55
C SER A 178 -12.06 4.40 -1.60
N SER A 179 -12.18 3.28 -0.95
CA SER A 179 -13.23 3.05 0.04
C SER A 179 -12.75 3.40 1.45
N ARG A 180 -13.69 3.93 2.26
CA ARG A 180 -13.50 4.10 3.71
C ARG A 180 -14.36 3.12 4.51
N ARG A 181 -15.09 2.23 3.82
CA ARG A 181 -15.99 1.27 4.44
C ARG A 181 -15.45 -0.13 4.23
N LEU A 182 -15.25 -0.86 5.31
CA LEU A 182 -14.77 -2.24 5.26
C LEU A 182 -15.64 -3.14 4.38
N VAL A 183 -16.96 -2.89 4.34
CA VAL A 183 -17.91 -3.66 3.52
C VAL A 183 -17.57 -3.60 2.02
N ASP A 184 -17.02 -2.50 1.53
CA ASP A 184 -16.65 -2.39 0.11
C ASP A 184 -15.43 -3.27 -0.21
N PHE A 185 -14.46 -3.34 0.72
CA PHE A 185 -13.34 -4.28 0.60
C PHE A 185 -13.81 -5.73 0.64
N MET A 186 -14.74 -6.05 1.54
CA MET A 186 -15.33 -7.40 1.62
C MET A 186 -16.04 -7.76 0.31
N TYR A 187 -16.77 -6.81 -0.28
CA TYR A 187 -17.44 -7.02 -1.57
C TYR A 187 -16.46 -7.41 -2.68
N ILE A 188 -15.38 -6.62 -2.84
CA ILE A 188 -14.41 -6.89 -3.92
C ILE A 188 -13.65 -8.20 -3.67
N LEU A 189 -13.29 -8.52 -2.43
CA LEU A 189 -12.68 -9.80 -2.09
C LEU A 189 -13.61 -10.98 -2.39
N ALA A 190 -14.90 -10.86 -2.04
CA ALA A 190 -15.89 -11.89 -2.36
C ALA A 190 -16.06 -12.08 -3.87
N LEU A 191 -16.04 -10.98 -4.65
CA LEU A 191 -16.04 -11.04 -6.10
C LEU A 191 -14.81 -11.77 -6.65
N MET A 192 -13.63 -11.44 -6.17
CA MET A 192 -12.36 -12.08 -6.55
C MET A 192 -12.34 -13.57 -6.21
N ILE A 193 -12.86 -13.96 -5.04
CA ILE A 193 -13.02 -15.38 -4.66
C ILE A 193 -13.98 -16.09 -5.62
N LYS A 194 -15.14 -15.49 -5.90
CA LYS A 194 -16.13 -16.04 -6.83
C LYS A 194 -15.56 -16.24 -8.24
N GLU A 195 -14.70 -15.34 -8.69
CA GLU A 195 -14.05 -15.42 -10.00
C GLU A 195 -12.75 -16.23 -9.99
N LYS A 196 -12.42 -16.89 -8.86
CA LYS A 196 -11.26 -17.76 -8.70
C LYS A 196 -9.92 -17.02 -8.85
N GLU A 197 -9.93 -15.71 -8.61
CA GLU A 197 -8.74 -14.87 -8.78
C GLU A 197 -7.57 -15.36 -7.91
N PHE A 198 -7.87 -15.83 -6.71
CA PHE A 198 -6.87 -16.35 -5.78
C PHE A 198 -6.45 -17.80 -6.03
N GLU A 199 -6.96 -18.47 -7.07
CA GLU A 199 -6.41 -19.74 -7.56
C GLU A 199 -5.15 -19.52 -8.43
N LYS A 200 -4.96 -18.31 -8.98
CA LYS A 200 -3.75 -17.93 -9.70
C LYS A 200 -2.54 -17.95 -8.76
N THR A 201 -1.49 -18.65 -9.15
CA THR A 201 -0.32 -18.91 -8.29
C THR A 201 0.55 -17.69 -8.04
N ASN A 202 0.53 -16.71 -8.94
CA ASN A 202 1.25 -15.44 -8.80
C ASN A 202 0.64 -14.51 -7.76
N ASN A 203 -0.67 -14.64 -7.45
CA ASN A 203 -1.33 -13.85 -6.42
C ASN A 203 -0.88 -14.29 -5.03
N THR A 204 -0.10 -13.46 -4.36
CA THR A 204 0.47 -13.73 -3.03
C THR A 204 0.09 -12.68 -1.99
N TRP A 205 -0.48 -11.54 -2.43
CA TRP A 205 -0.72 -10.39 -1.55
C TRP A 205 -2.02 -9.67 -1.87
N VAL A 206 -2.73 -9.24 -0.81
CA VAL A 206 -3.86 -8.30 -0.90
C VAL A 206 -3.63 -7.17 0.09
N HIS A 207 -3.57 -5.94 -0.41
CA HIS A 207 -3.40 -4.74 0.40
C HIS A 207 -4.66 -3.87 0.38
N LEU A 208 -5.09 -3.43 1.56
CA LEU A 208 -6.27 -2.58 1.75
C LEU A 208 -5.82 -1.19 2.18
N LEU A 209 -5.91 -0.22 1.28
CA LEU A 209 -5.38 1.13 1.51
C LEU A 209 -6.16 1.88 2.59
N GLY A 210 -5.43 2.44 3.55
CA GLY A 210 -5.92 3.46 4.47
C GLY A 210 -6.88 2.98 5.57
N ILE A 211 -6.83 1.72 5.99
CA ILE A 211 -7.62 1.22 7.13
C ILE A 211 -6.90 1.53 8.44
N SER A 212 -7.52 2.33 9.29
CA SER A 212 -6.94 2.80 10.55
C SER A 212 -7.75 2.48 11.81
N LYS A 213 -9.00 2.02 11.67
CA LYS A 213 -9.85 1.72 12.82
C LYS A 213 -9.45 0.39 13.45
N VAL A 214 -9.23 0.39 14.76
CA VAL A 214 -8.86 -0.82 15.51
C VAL A 214 -9.93 -1.91 15.40
N SER A 215 -11.22 -1.57 15.40
CA SER A 215 -12.32 -2.51 15.20
C SER A 215 -12.20 -3.26 13.85
N ASP A 216 -11.74 -2.58 12.81
CA ASP A 216 -11.61 -3.17 11.49
C ASP A 216 -10.47 -4.18 11.44
N PHE A 217 -9.41 -4.00 12.25
CA PHE A 217 -8.31 -4.96 12.34
C PHE A 217 -8.74 -6.33 12.87
N PHE A 218 -9.71 -6.39 13.79
CA PHE A 218 -10.26 -7.66 14.25
C PHE A 218 -10.95 -8.42 13.10
N ILE A 219 -11.73 -7.71 12.29
CA ILE A 219 -12.41 -8.31 11.14
C ILE A 219 -11.38 -8.74 10.08
N LEU A 220 -10.39 -7.89 9.77
CA LEU A 220 -9.33 -8.22 8.82
C LEU A 220 -8.48 -9.41 9.29
N ALA A 221 -8.24 -9.54 10.58
CA ALA A 221 -7.53 -10.71 11.14
C ALA A 221 -8.34 -12.00 10.96
N GLN A 222 -9.67 -11.96 11.09
CA GLN A 222 -10.52 -13.12 10.78
C GLN A 222 -10.54 -13.41 9.28
N MET A 223 -10.60 -12.36 8.43
CA MET A 223 -10.50 -12.53 6.98
C MET A 223 -9.16 -13.16 6.57
N GLN A 224 -8.05 -12.80 7.24
CA GLN A 224 -6.76 -13.45 7.00
C GLN A 224 -6.79 -14.95 7.35
N LYS A 225 -7.45 -15.35 8.45
CA LYS A 225 -7.59 -16.77 8.79
C LYS A 225 -8.37 -17.54 7.72
N LEU A 226 -9.52 -17.00 7.30
CA LEU A 226 -10.32 -17.60 6.22
C LEU A 226 -9.52 -17.68 4.90
N MET A 227 -8.75 -16.64 4.59
CA MET A 227 -7.88 -16.64 3.41
C MET A 227 -6.76 -17.68 3.51
N ASN A 228 -6.21 -17.91 4.70
CA ASN A 228 -5.23 -18.98 4.95
C ASN A 228 -5.81 -20.36 4.64
N GLU A 229 -7.02 -20.64 5.13
CA GLU A 229 -7.73 -21.89 4.86
C GLU A 229 -8.03 -22.04 3.36
N TYR A 230 -8.54 -20.98 2.72
CA TYR A 230 -8.91 -20.99 1.31
C TYR A 230 -7.72 -21.16 0.36
N THR A 231 -6.54 -20.61 0.70
CA THR A 231 -5.37 -20.53 -0.19
C THR A 231 -4.16 -21.31 0.30
N ASP A 232 -4.31 -22.19 1.30
CA ASP A 232 -3.21 -22.92 1.96
C ASP A 232 -2.08 -21.98 2.40
N ASN A 233 -2.42 -20.93 3.12
CA ASN A 233 -1.48 -19.91 3.66
C ASN A 233 -0.65 -19.18 2.57
N ARG A 234 -1.11 -19.12 1.35
CA ARG A 234 -0.36 -18.47 0.27
C ARG A 234 -0.52 -16.95 0.27
N ILE A 235 -1.73 -16.45 0.56
CA ILE A 235 -2.07 -15.02 0.46
C ILE A 235 -1.91 -14.32 1.81
N THR A 236 -1.24 -13.18 1.79
CA THR A 236 -1.16 -12.26 2.94
C THR A 236 -2.09 -11.09 2.73
N ILE A 237 -2.94 -10.79 3.71
CA ILE A 237 -3.72 -9.54 3.77
C ILE A 237 -2.91 -8.50 4.55
N SER A 238 -2.89 -7.28 4.04
CA SER A 238 -2.26 -6.15 4.72
C SER A 238 -3.07 -4.87 4.60
N THR A 239 -2.76 -3.92 5.45
CA THR A 239 -3.31 -2.56 5.39
C THR A 239 -2.28 -1.54 5.87
N ASP A 240 -2.54 -0.26 5.62
CA ASP A 240 -1.69 0.84 6.03
C ASP A 240 -2.47 1.97 6.71
N SER A 241 -1.75 2.81 7.42
CA SER A 241 -2.27 4.10 7.87
C SER A 241 -1.15 5.03 8.31
N SER A 242 -1.35 6.33 8.12
CA SER A 242 -0.54 7.40 8.73
C SER A 242 -1.00 7.80 10.14
N SER A 243 -2.10 7.22 10.64
CA SER A 243 -2.72 7.58 11.91
C SER A 243 -1.77 7.49 13.11
N PRO A 244 -0.89 6.47 13.25
CA PRO A 244 0.04 6.42 14.38
C PRO A 244 0.96 7.63 14.50
N GLY A 245 1.33 8.22 13.37
CA GLY A 245 2.10 9.46 13.36
C GLY A 245 1.25 10.72 13.52
N GLN A 246 0.02 10.71 12.99
CA GLN A 246 -0.86 11.87 13.03
C GLN A 246 -1.46 12.12 14.42
N TYR A 247 -1.89 11.08 15.12
CA TYR A 247 -2.55 11.22 16.43
C TYR A 247 -1.75 12.03 17.44
N PRO A 248 -0.45 11.77 17.68
CA PRO A 248 0.34 12.59 18.60
C PRO A 248 0.45 14.06 18.18
N ILE A 249 0.57 14.34 16.87
CA ILE A 249 0.69 15.72 16.35
C ILE A 249 -0.60 16.52 16.60
N PHE A 250 -1.77 15.87 16.48
CA PHE A 250 -3.07 16.50 16.72
C PHE A 250 -3.53 16.40 18.17
N GLY A 251 -2.66 15.95 19.09
CA GLY A 251 -3.01 15.76 20.51
C GLY A 251 -4.07 14.69 20.74
N GLN A 252 -4.24 13.78 19.79
CA GLN A 252 -5.18 12.67 19.89
C GLN A 252 -4.51 11.46 20.53
N MET A 253 -5.22 10.78 21.43
CA MET A 253 -4.79 9.51 21.99
C MET A 253 -5.51 8.36 21.30
N VAL A 254 -4.75 7.27 21.03
CA VAL A 254 -5.37 6.01 20.65
C VAL A 254 -5.90 5.37 21.92
N TRP A 255 -7.22 5.35 22.09
CA TRP A 255 -7.85 4.63 23.20
C TRP A 255 -7.67 3.12 23.03
N ARG A 256 -7.25 2.48 24.09
CA ARG A 256 -7.17 1.02 24.18
C ARG A 256 -8.54 0.40 24.36
#